data_a3569786d4dca0af8ec1ab7235f9ce53
#
_entry.id   a3569786d4dca0af8ec1ab7235f9ce53
#
_cell.length_a   1.000
_cell.length_b   1.000
_cell.length_c   1.000
_cell.angle_alpha   90.00
_cell.angle_beta   90.00
_cell.angle_gamma   90.00
#
_symmetry.space_group_name_H-M   'P 1'
#
loop_
_entity.id
_entity.type
_entity.pdbx_description
1 polymer ?
#
loop_
_entity_poly.entity_id
_entity_poly.type
_entity_poly.pdbx_seq_one_letter_code
_entity_poly.pdbx_strand_id
1 'polypeptide(L)'
;MPIHNSSIGANSNFNEERPSFQTCVDSILADFDRAEKLLPEEYGDISSESQIPEKYRKVTTDPALYNRAMGNVARQLVNGLIIQSFRSRLLLMAASPAYQDASNKATWEQAANAAATVVDYAMGPEGLSASGETYYTNTDEIAALKEGSNPDEIIWRENVSSNNSSDEENNYPPSLFGRGYINPTQNLVDAFPMANGYPITDARSGYDSKNPYAGRDPRLAKYIIYNGAKEGPQNKVIYTGSKLGTDDGVNVKETSTRTGYYMKKRLNMNVNCNPTSKSGVNRYNPRIRYTEIYLNYAEAANEAWGPQGNGTHSYSAYDIIKAIRHRAGLTDDSYLDECAQSKDKMRELIHNERRLELCFESFRFWDLRRWKDNLNVTAQGVDWGTESYTPLTAVEKRDYQDYMYFGPIPQSETLKYSNLKQNKGWK
;
A
#
# COMPACT_ATOMS: atom_id res chain seq x y z
N MET A 1 16.22 -17.87 -0.57
CA MET A 1 17.16 -18.14 -1.68
C MET A 1 18.57 -18.07 -1.14
N PRO A 2 19.57 -18.80 -1.70
CA PRO A 2 20.98 -18.58 -1.38
C PRO A 2 21.41 -17.14 -1.69
N ILE A 3 22.42 -16.64 -0.97
CA ILE A 3 23.00 -15.31 -1.20
C ILE A 3 24.33 -15.51 -1.92
N HIS A 4 24.47 -14.89 -3.10
CA HIS A 4 25.71 -14.93 -3.87
C HIS A 4 26.38 -13.56 -3.82
N ASN A 5 27.54 -13.47 -3.18
CA ASN A 5 28.34 -12.25 -3.04
C ASN A 5 29.46 -12.14 -4.10
N SER A 6 29.51 -13.06 -5.04
CA SER A 6 30.48 -13.10 -6.15
C SER A 6 29.79 -13.50 -7.43
N SER A 7 30.46 -13.25 -8.56
CA SER A 7 29.96 -13.65 -9.86
C SER A 7 29.81 -15.17 -9.94
N ILE A 8 28.66 -15.63 -10.42
CA ILE A 8 28.36 -17.04 -10.64
C ILE A 8 28.93 -17.44 -12.00
N GLY A 9 29.80 -18.44 -12.02
CA GLY A 9 30.40 -19.02 -13.24
C GLY A 9 30.03 -20.49 -13.42
N ALA A 10 30.50 -21.10 -14.48
CA ALA A 10 30.19 -22.50 -14.82
C ALA A 10 30.57 -23.52 -13.72
N ASN A 11 31.59 -23.18 -12.90
CA ASN A 11 32.09 -24.04 -11.81
C ASN A 11 31.54 -23.66 -10.43
N SER A 12 30.57 -22.72 -10.35
CA SER A 12 29.96 -22.34 -9.07
C SER A 12 29.09 -23.44 -8.50
N ASN A 13 29.06 -23.56 -7.17
CA ASN A 13 28.12 -24.44 -6.50
C ASN A 13 26.73 -23.81 -6.54
N PHE A 14 25.79 -24.41 -7.26
CA PHE A 14 24.40 -24.00 -7.32
C PHE A 14 23.52 -24.70 -6.29
N ASN A 15 24.05 -25.70 -5.58
CA ASN A 15 23.31 -26.47 -4.57
C ASN A 15 23.65 -26.00 -3.15
N GLU A 16 23.48 -24.69 -2.92
CA GLU A 16 23.75 -24.06 -1.64
C GLU A 16 22.52 -24.14 -0.71
N GLU A 17 22.78 -24.16 0.59
CA GLU A 17 21.73 -24.06 1.60
C GLU A 17 21.18 -22.63 1.69
N ARG A 18 19.94 -22.52 2.12
CA ARG A 18 19.38 -21.19 2.42
C ARG A 18 20.05 -20.63 3.69
N PRO A 19 20.50 -19.39 3.68
CA PRO A 19 20.97 -18.73 4.88
C PRO A 19 19.81 -18.54 5.87
N SER A 20 20.14 -18.26 7.12
CA SER A 20 19.14 -17.84 8.11
C SER A 20 18.44 -16.55 7.70
N PHE A 21 17.24 -16.29 8.24
CA PHE A 21 16.52 -15.04 8.01
C PHE A 21 17.36 -13.84 8.46
N GLN A 22 18.02 -13.93 9.63
CA GLN A 22 18.91 -12.87 10.12
C GLN A 22 20.06 -12.59 9.16
N THR A 23 20.72 -13.63 8.63
CA THR A 23 21.79 -13.45 7.64
C THR A 23 21.29 -12.73 6.38
N CYS A 24 20.06 -13.00 5.93
CA CYS A 24 19.46 -12.28 4.81
C CYS A 24 19.23 -10.81 5.16
N VAL A 25 18.68 -10.52 6.33
CA VAL A 25 18.45 -9.14 6.80
C VAL A 25 19.77 -8.38 6.88
N ASP A 26 20.79 -8.95 7.54
CA ASP A 26 22.10 -8.32 7.67
C ASP A 26 22.76 -8.03 6.32
N SER A 27 22.66 -8.98 5.38
CA SER A 27 23.21 -8.81 4.02
C SER A 27 22.52 -7.69 3.25
N ILE A 28 21.18 -7.62 3.32
CA ILE A 28 20.41 -6.56 2.65
C ILE A 28 20.73 -5.20 3.28
N LEU A 29 20.82 -5.11 4.62
CA LEU A 29 21.19 -3.86 5.30
C LEU A 29 22.61 -3.41 4.91
N ALA A 30 23.56 -4.33 4.82
CA ALA A 30 24.93 -4.00 4.36
C ALA A 30 24.95 -3.53 2.89
N ASP A 31 24.08 -4.07 2.03
CA ASP A 31 23.93 -3.60 0.65
C ASP A 31 23.32 -2.20 0.62
N PHE A 32 22.31 -1.91 1.45
CA PHE A 32 21.74 -0.57 1.58
C PHE A 32 22.79 0.43 2.06
N ASP A 33 23.59 0.09 3.07
CA ASP A 33 24.67 0.96 3.59
C ASP A 33 25.71 1.29 2.51
N ARG A 34 26.04 0.32 1.66
CA ARG A 34 26.94 0.54 0.53
C ARG A 34 26.32 1.43 -0.54
N ALA A 35 25.06 1.18 -0.86
CA ALA A 35 24.34 1.94 -1.88
C ALA A 35 24.13 3.41 -1.46
N GLU A 36 23.77 3.69 -0.22
CA GLU A 36 23.60 5.06 0.32
C GLU A 36 24.91 5.88 0.25
N LYS A 37 26.06 5.23 0.43
CA LYS A 37 27.37 5.90 0.26
C LYS A 37 27.66 6.30 -1.18
N LEU A 38 27.12 5.56 -2.14
CA LEU A 38 27.42 5.74 -3.57
C LEU A 38 26.39 6.61 -4.27
N LEU A 39 25.11 6.46 -3.95
CA LEU A 39 24.02 7.14 -4.64
C LEU A 39 23.71 8.52 -4.02
N PRO A 40 23.19 9.48 -4.80
CA PRO A 40 22.67 10.72 -4.24
C PRO A 40 21.41 10.41 -3.39
N GLU A 41 21.09 11.30 -2.47
CA GLU A 41 19.82 11.22 -1.73
C GLU A 41 18.64 11.36 -2.67
N GLU A 42 18.69 12.36 -3.56
CA GLU A 42 17.81 12.51 -4.72
C GLU A 42 18.62 12.95 -5.95
N TYR A 43 18.10 12.67 -7.13
CA TYR A 43 18.63 13.19 -8.39
C TYR A 43 18.00 14.54 -8.72
N GLY A 44 18.82 15.47 -9.20
CA GLY A 44 18.35 16.80 -9.60
C GLY A 44 19.46 17.62 -10.25
N ASP A 45 19.05 18.53 -11.13
CA ASP A 45 20.00 19.47 -11.76
C ASP A 45 20.50 20.49 -10.73
N ILE A 46 21.77 20.78 -10.85
CA ILE A 46 22.47 21.80 -10.06
C ILE A 46 23.01 22.88 -10.98
N SER A 47 23.24 24.07 -10.42
CA SER A 47 23.68 25.25 -11.17
C SER A 47 25.10 25.70 -10.86
N SER A 48 25.73 25.16 -9.79
CA SER A 48 27.06 25.55 -9.36
C SER A 48 27.88 24.38 -8.84
N GLU A 49 29.19 24.48 -8.90
CA GLU A 49 30.14 23.49 -8.36
C GLU A 49 29.92 23.23 -6.87
N SER A 50 29.58 24.27 -6.09
CA SER A 50 29.36 24.14 -4.65
C SER A 50 28.20 23.20 -4.29
N GLN A 51 27.24 22.99 -5.20
CA GLN A 51 26.11 22.08 -5.04
C GLN A 51 26.45 20.62 -5.37
N ILE A 52 27.62 20.35 -5.98
CA ILE A 52 28.07 18.97 -6.21
C ILE A 52 28.35 18.33 -4.85
N PRO A 53 27.65 17.21 -4.48
CA PRO A 53 27.94 16.50 -3.24
C PRO A 53 29.44 16.09 -3.15
N GLU A 54 30.01 16.21 -1.97
CA GLU A 54 31.47 16.00 -1.75
C GLU A 54 31.96 14.64 -2.30
N LYS A 55 31.14 13.60 -2.14
CA LYS A 55 31.44 12.25 -2.64
C LYS A 55 31.67 12.18 -4.15
N TYR A 56 31.15 13.12 -4.93
CA TYR A 56 31.30 13.18 -6.39
C TYR A 56 32.34 14.20 -6.87
N ARG A 57 32.82 15.12 -6.02
CA ARG A 57 33.78 16.14 -6.39
C ARG A 57 35.13 15.57 -6.87
N LYS A 58 35.48 14.34 -6.47
CA LYS A 58 36.64 13.61 -6.97
C LYS A 58 36.48 13.15 -8.43
N VAL A 59 35.24 13.10 -8.94
CA VAL A 59 34.92 12.67 -10.31
C VAL A 59 34.73 13.87 -11.22
N THR A 60 34.01 14.89 -10.74
CA THR A 60 33.79 16.14 -11.52
C THR A 60 33.56 17.33 -10.60
N THR A 61 34.00 18.51 -11.06
CA THR A 61 33.65 19.82 -10.50
C THR A 61 32.77 20.63 -11.46
N ASP A 62 32.42 20.05 -12.63
CA ASP A 62 31.56 20.66 -13.64
C ASP A 62 30.09 20.28 -13.41
N PRO A 63 29.22 21.29 -13.12
CA PRO A 63 27.79 21.06 -12.98
C PRO A 63 27.12 20.43 -14.20
N ALA A 64 27.59 20.75 -15.43
CA ALA A 64 27.01 20.20 -16.63
C ALA A 64 27.30 18.69 -16.78
N LEU A 65 28.50 18.26 -16.42
CA LEU A 65 28.85 16.83 -16.38
C LEU A 65 28.10 16.10 -15.26
N TYR A 66 27.94 16.73 -14.08
CA TYR A 66 27.14 16.18 -13.01
C TYR A 66 25.68 15.96 -13.44
N ASN A 67 25.05 16.98 -14.02
CA ASN A 67 23.64 16.92 -14.44
C ASN A 67 23.36 15.86 -15.50
N ARG A 68 24.34 15.54 -16.36
CA ARG A 68 24.19 14.47 -17.36
C ARG A 68 24.04 13.08 -16.75
N ALA A 69 24.59 12.85 -15.57
CA ALA A 69 24.57 11.54 -14.90
C ALA A 69 23.64 11.50 -13.68
N MET A 70 23.58 12.61 -12.94
CA MET A 70 22.92 12.71 -11.62
C MET A 70 21.82 13.79 -11.59
N GLY A 71 21.49 14.36 -12.74
CA GLY A 71 20.48 15.41 -12.87
C GLY A 71 19.06 14.87 -13.01
N ASN A 72 18.15 15.73 -13.45
CA ASN A 72 16.73 15.46 -13.61
C ASN A 72 16.42 14.21 -14.45
N VAL A 73 17.25 13.91 -15.45
CA VAL A 73 17.12 12.71 -16.31
C VAL A 73 17.21 11.40 -15.53
N ALA A 74 17.84 11.41 -14.36
CA ALA A 74 18.06 10.22 -13.53
C ALA A 74 17.01 10.05 -12.40
N ARG A 75 16.04 10.96 -12.24
CA ARG A 75 15.12 11.02 -11.09
C ARG A 75 14.35 9.73 -10.80
N GLN A 76 14.08 8.89 -11.81
CA GLN A 76 13.40 7.61 -11.61
C GLN A 76 14.36 6.43 -11.40
N LEU A 77 15.67 6.67 -11.33
CA LEU A 77 16.64 5.66 -10.88
C LEU A 77 16.63 5.55 -9.35
N VAL A 78 17.13 4.42 -8.86
CA VAL A 78 17.26 4.20 -7.42
C VAL A 78 18.19 5.23 -6.79
N ASN A 79 17.77 5.87 -5.72
CA ASN A 79 18.45 6.89 -4.95
C ASN A 79 18.43 6.59 -3.45
N GLY A 80 19.04 7.45 -2.63
CA GLY A 80 19.10 7.28 -1.17
C GLY A 80 17.74 7.19 -0.50
N LEU A 81 16.81 8.07 -0.86
CA LEU A 81 15.46 8.09 -0.30
C LEU A 81 14.68 6.80 -0.60
N ILE A 82 14.83 6.25 -1.81
CA ILE A 82 14.25 4.94 -2.17
C ILE A 82 14.86 3.83 -1.32
N ILE A 83 16.18 3.83 -1.11
CA ILE A 83 16.87 2.84 -0.27
C ILE A 83 16.37 2.91 1.18
N GLN A 84 16.26 4.12 1.76
CA GLN A 84 15.74 4.33 3.10
C GLN A 84 14.29 3.83 3.23
N SER A 85 13.48 4.01 2.21
CA SER A 85 12.11 3.48 2.14
C SER A 85 12.08 1.95 2.14
N PHE A 86 12.98 1.29 1.39
CA PHE A 86 13.14 -0.17 1.43
C PHE A 86 13.68 -0.66 2.77
N ARG A 87 14.59 0.09 3.41
CA ARG A 87 15.06 -0.20 4.78
C ARG A 87 13.91 -0.20 5.78
N SER A 88 13.00 0.78 5.69
CA SER A 88 11.78 0.82 6.49
C SER A 88 10.91 -0.43 6.27
N ARG A 89 10.66 -0.82 5.02
CA ARG A 89 9.91 -2.05 4.70
C ARG A 89 10.55 -3.31 5.25
N LEU A 90 11.88 -3.45 5.08
CA LEU A 90 12.63 -4.61 5.53
C LEU A 90 12.56 -4.76 7.05
N LEU A 91 12.84 -3.68 7.78
CA LEU A 91 12.89 -3.71 9.25
C LEU A 91 11.49 -3.86 9.86
N LEU A 92 10.45 -3.24 9.27
CA LEU A 92 9.07 -3.48 9.68
C LEU A 92 8.69 -4.96 9.53
N MET A 93 9.03 -5.56 8.40
CA MET A 93 8.80 -6.99 8.16
C MET A 93 9.57 -7.83 9.18
N ALA A 94 10.87 -7.57 9.36
CA ALA A 94 11.74 -8.34 10.24
C ALA A 94 11.32 -8.22 11.72
N ALA A 95 10.83 -7.07 12.18
CA ALA A 95 10.31 -6.88 13.52
C ALA A 95 8.93 -7.54 13.74
N SER A 96 8.21 -7.89 12.67
CA SER A 96 6.84 -8.40 12.76
C SER A 96 6.76 -9.84 13.31
N PRO A 97 5.65 -10.24 13.97
CA PRO A 97 5.51 -11.51 14.70
C PRO A 97 5.86 -12.77 13.90
N ALA A 98 5.59 -12.78 12.58
CA ALA A 98 5.87 -13.96 11.75
C ALA A 98 7.36 -14.26 11.58
N TYR A 99 8.22 -13.26 11.77
CA TYR A 99 9.66 -13.35 11.55
C TYR A 99 10.46 -13.34 12.86
N GLN A 100 9.77 -13.25 14.00
CA GLN A 100 10.40 -13.30 15.31
C GLN A 100 10.70 -14.75 15.69
N ASP A 101 11.97 -15.07 15.82
CA ASP A 101 12.50 -16.32 16.34
C ASP A 101 13.78 -16.08 17.17
N ALA A 102 14.37 -17.11 17.70
CA ALA A 102 15.57 -16.97 18.55
C ALA A 102 16.80 -16.39 17.80
N SER A 103 16.82 -16.41 16.47
CA SER A 103 17.92 -15.93 15.64
C SER A 103 17.72 -14.50 15.14
N ASN A 104 16.48 -14.00 15.11
CA ASN A 104 16.15 -12.67 14.59
C ASN A 104 16.40 -11.61 15.65
N LYS A 105 17.23 -10.61 15.30
CA LYS A 105 17.63 -9.50 16.16
C LYS A 105 16.95 -8.17 15.84
N ALA A 106 16.09 -8.14 14.81
CA ALA A 106 15.38 -6.91 14.42
C ALA A 106 14.39 -6.51 15.52
N THR A 107 14.39 -5.22 15.85
CA THR A 107 13.50 -4.63 16.87
C THR A 107 12.53 -3.64 16.25
N TRP A 108 11.41 -3.41 16.93
CA TRP A 108 10.45 -2.39 16.53
C TRP A 108 11.05 -0.99 16.57
N GLU A 109 11.96 -0.72 17.50
CA GLU A 109 12.70 0.54 17.57
C GLU A 109 13.55 0.77 16.31
N GLN A 110 14.26 -0.25 15.82
CA GLN A 110 15.01 -0.16 14.57
C GLN A 110 14.09 0.12 13.38
N ALA A 111 12.91 -0.53 13.35
CA ALA A 111 11.91 -0.30 12.29
C ALA A 111 11.34 1.12 12.35
N ALA A 112 11.04 1.63 13.55
CA ALA A 112 10.55 2.98 13.75
C ALA A 112 11.59 4.02 13.31
N ASN A 113 12.84 3.90 13.75
CA ASN A 113 13.93 4.80 13.38
C ASN A 113 14.19 4.80 11.87
N ALA A 114 14.12 3.64 11.21
CA ALA A 114 14.28 3.56 9.75
C ALA A 114 13.14 4.25 8.99
N ALA A 115 11.90 4.12 9.47
CA ALA A 115 10.77 4.83 8.88
C ALA A 115 10.84 6.33 9.15
N ALA A 116 11.25 6.73 10.36
CA ALA A 116 11.41 8.12 10.75
C ALA A 116 12.37 8.89 9.84
N THR A 117 13.46 8.27 9.37
CA THR A 117 14.38 8.91 8.43
C THR A 117 13.66 9.47 7.19
N VAL A 118 12.69 8.74 6.66
CA VAL A 118 11.90 9.18 5.49
C VAL A 118 10.80 10.17 5.90
N VAL A 119 10.18 9.97 7.07
CA VAL A 119 9.15 10.88 7.60
C VAL A 119 9.78 12.25 7.94
N ASP A 120 10.98 12.27 8.53
CA ASP A 120 11.71 13.52 8.81
C ASP A 120 12.12 14.25 7.53
N TYR A 121 12.54 13.50 6.49
CA TYR A 121 12.79 14.06 5.17
C TYR A 121 11.56 14.79 4.61
N ALA A 122 10.38 14.25 4.85
CA ALA A 122 9.08 14.83 4.48
C ALA A 122 8.56 15.85 5.52
N MET A 123 9.38 16.33 6.45
CA MET A 123 9.03 17.32 7.50
C MET A 123 8.02 16.82 8.55
N GLY A 124 8.02 15.54 8.87
CA GLY A 124 7.16 14.97 9.90
C GLY A 124 5.67 14.90 9.50
N PRO A 125 4.75 14.84 10.48
CA PRO A 125 3.31 14.71 10.22
C PRO A 125 2.73 15.81 9.32
N GLU A 126 3.27 17.03 9.39
CA GLU A 126 2.81 18.17 8.60
C GLU A 126 3.21 18.09 7.13
N GLY A 127 4.22 17.30 6.79
CA GLY A 127 4.63 17.02 5.42
C GLY A 127 3.79 15.94 4.71
N LEU A 128 2.76 15.41 5.37
CA LEU A 128 1.87 14.43 4.75
C LEU A 128 1.10 15.05 3.59
N SER A 129 1.33 14.54 2.37
CA SER A 129 0.72 15.09 1.16
C SER A 129 -0.80 15.07 1.22
N ALA A 130 -1.42 16.21 0.88
CA ALA A 130 -2.87 16.33 0.77
C ALA A 130 -3.47 15.46 -0.35
N SER A 131 -2.66 15.11 -1.37
CA SER A 131 -3.08 14.26 -2.51
C SER A 131 -2.94 12.77 -2.23
N GLY A 132 -2.59 12.35 -1.01
CA GLY A 132 -2.38 10.94 -0.67
C GLY A 132 -3.55 9.99 -0.93
N GLU A 133 -4.78 10.52 -1.03
CA GLU A 133 -5.96 9.74 -1.40
C GLU A 133 -6.35 9.88 -2.88
N THR A 134 -5.77 10.83 -3.61
CA THR A 134 -6.17 11.20 -4.97
C THR A 134 -5.00 11.23 -5.97
N TYR A 135 -3.79 10.87 -5.54
CA TYR A 135 -2.58 10.94 -6.36
C TYR A 135 -2.71 10.23 -7.72
N TYR A 136 -3.56 9.22 -7.81
CA TYR A 136 -3.79 8.41 -9.03
C TYR A 136 -4.86 9.02 -9.96
N THR A 137 -5.67 9.97 -9.49
CA THR A 137 -6.74 10.63 -10.26
C THR A 137 -6.49 12.11 -10.47
N ASN A 138 -5.45 12.68 -9.89
CA ASN A 138 -5.09 14.10 -10.04
C ASN A 138 -4.41 14.31 -11.41
N THR A 139 -5.24 14.40 -12.45
CA THR A 139 -4.77 14.52 -13.85
C THR A 139 -3.99 15.80 -14.09
N ASP A 140 -4.29 16.88 -13.38
CA ASP A 140 -3.60 18.16 -13.52
C ASP A 140 -2.18 18.07 -12.95
N GLU A 141 -2.03 17.46 -11.77
CA GLU A 141 -0.72 17.18 -11.16
C GLU A 141 0.11 16.26 -12.06
N ILE A 142 -0.50 15.18 -12.59
CA ILE A 142 0.17 14.23 -13.48
C ILE A 142 0.59 14.92 -14.80
N ALA A 143 -0.27 15.79 -15.35
CA ALA A 143 0.03 16.54 -16.58
C ALA A 143 1.12 17.60 -16.37
N ALA A 144 1.24 18.15 -15.18
CA ALA A 144 2.24 19.15 -14.82
C ALA A 144 3.61 18.56 -14.48
N LEU A 145 3.75 17.21 -14.39
CA LEU A 145 5.00 16.57 -14.05
C LEU A 145 6.08 16.89 -15.10
N LYS A 146 7.16 17.51 -14.62
CA LYS A 146 8.39 17.67 -15.41
C LYS A 146 9.10 16.33 -15.54
N GLU A 147 10.00 16.23 -16.50
CA GLU A 147 10.78 15.01 -16.71
C GLU A 147 11.38 14.50 -15.39
N GLY A 148 11.05 13.24 -15.08
CA GLY A 148 11.52 12.54 -13.90
C GLY A 148 10.95 13.02 -12.55
N SER A 149 10.17 14.12 -12.47
CA SER A 149 9.61 14.58 -11.20
C SER A 149 8.52 13.64 -10.68
N ASN A 150 8.31 13.66 -9.36
CA ASN A 150 7.27 12.92 -8.67
C ASN A 150 6.18 13.87 -8.17
N PRO A 151 4.91 13.42 -8.11
CA PRO A 151 3.91 14.03 -7.24
C PRO A 151 4.35 14.01 -5.77
N ASP A 152 3.84 14.94 -4.96
CA ASP A 152 4.23 15.07 -3.54
C ASP A 152 4.00 13.80 -2.70
N GLU A 153 3.02 12.97 -3.06
CA GLU A 153 2.76 11.69 -2.39
C GLU A 153 3.75 10.59 -2.77
N ILE A 154 4.53 10.74 -3.86
CA ILE A 154 5.25 9.63 -4.50
C ILE A 154 6.76 9.75 -4.30
N ILE A 155 7.36 8.74 -3.69
CA ILE A 155 8.81 8.59 -3.58
C ILE A 155 9.39 7.96 -4.85
N TRP A 156 8.73 6.92 -5.38
CA TRP A 156 9.19 6.23 -6.58
C TRP A 156 8.01 5.69 -7.40
N ARG A 157 8.08 5.84 -8.71
CA ARG A 157 7.05 5.43 -9.65
C ARG A 157 7.62 4.89 -10.95
N GLU A 158 6.77 4.28 -11.73
CA GLU A 158 7.03 4.00 -13.15
C GLU A 158 6.83 5.27 -14.01
N ASN A 159 7.28 5.20 -15.25
CA ASN A 159 7.06 6.29 -16.19
C ASN A 159 5.55 6.53 -16.42
N VAL A 160 5.21 7.77 -16.73
CA VAL A 160 3.84 8.12 -17.10
C VAL A 160 3.48 7.45 -18.43
N SER A 161 2.39 6.70 -18.43
CA SER A 161 1.75 6.15 -19.61
C SER A 161 0.59 7.05 -20.02
N SER A 162 0.61 7.54 -21.27
CA SER A 162 -0.41 8.44 -21.78
C SER A 162 -1.62 7.66 -22.34
N ASN A 163 -2.79 8.31 -22.32
CA ASN A 163 -4.06 7.77 -22.85
C ASN A 163 -4.34 6.33 -22.39
N ASN A 164 -4.08 6.04 -21.13
CA ASN A 164 -4.18 4.71 -20.54
C ASN A 164 -5.56 4.50 -19.88
N SER A 165 -6.21 3.38 -20.19
CA SER A 165 -7.53 2.96 -19.69
C SER A 165 -7.52 1.54 -19.12
N SER A 166 -6.34 0.94 -18.96
CA SER A 166 -6.23 -0.50 -18.64
C SER A 166 -6.81 -0.86 -17.27
N ASP A 167 -6.64 0.00 -16.25
CA ASP A 167 -7.21 -0.26 -14.94
C ASP A 167 -8.75 -0.19 -14.96
N GLU A 168 -9.32 0.76 -15.69
CA GLU A 168 -10.76 0.91 -15.85
C GLU A 168 -11.36 -0.23 -16.67
N GLU A 169 -10.73 -0.62 -17.78
CA GLU A 169 -11.18 -1.79 -18.56
C GLU A 169 -11.22 -3.07 -17.75
N ASN A 170 -10.27 -3.23 -16.82
CA ASN A 170 -10.22 -4.40 -15.97
C ASN A 170 -11.22 -4.32 -14.81
N ASN A 171 -11.51 -3.14 -14.26
CA ASN A 171 -12.16 -3.03 -12.96
C ASN A 171 -13.48 -2.25 -12.93
N TYR A 172 -13.82 -1.48 -13.95
CA TYR A 172 -15.14 -0.86 -14.05
C TYR A 172 -16.24 -1.91 -14.03
N PRO A 173 -17.44 -1.56 -13.52
CA PRO A 173 -18.66 -2.35 -13.72
C PRO A 173 -18.93 -2.61 -15.20
N PRO A 174 -19.61 -3.71 -15.56
CA PRO A 174 -19.97 -4.04 -16.94
C PRO A 174 -20.72 -2.92 -17.68
N SER A 175 -21.59 -2.19 -16.98
CA SER A 175 -22.34 -1.08 -17.56
C SER A 175 -21.48 0.13 -17.94
N LEU A 176 -20.24 0.19 -17.47
CA LEU A 176 -19.19 1.14 -17.85
C LEU A 176 -18.16 0.48 -18.80
N PHE A 177 -18.49 -0.67 -19.37
CA PHE A 177 -17.65 -1.47 -20.28
C PHE A 177 -16.38 -2.05 -19.63
N GLY A 178 -16.38 -2.26 -18.30
CA GLY A 178 -15.31 -2.92 -17.59
C GLY A 178 -15.57 -4.41 -17.34
N ARG A 179 -14.57 -5.09 -16.79
CA ARG A 179 -14.59 -6.54 -16.51
C ARG A 179 -14.84 -6.88 -15.05
N GLY A 180 -14.90 -5.89 -14.16
CA GLY A 180 -15.22 -6.07 -12.74
C GLY A 180 -14.30 -7.05 -12.00
N TYR A 181 -13.01 -7.11 -12.32
CA TYR A 181 -12.11 -8.14 -11.78
C TYR A 181 -11.90 -8.06 -10.26
N ILE A 182 -11.87 -6.85 -9.69
CA ILE A 182 -11.65 -6.68 -8.25
C ILE A 182 -12.97 -6.35 -7.58
N ASN A 183 -13.43 -7.28 -6.73
CA ASN A 183 -14.65 -7.14 -5.95
C ASN A 183 -14.31 -6.94 -4.47
N PRO A 184 -14.44 -5.72 -3.93
CA PRO A 184 -14.31 -5.47 -2.50
C PRO A 184 -15.28 -6.32 -1.69
N THR A 185 -14.83 -6.87 -0.57
CA THR A 185 -15.70 -7.65 0.33
C THR A 185 -16.47 -6.74 1.28
N GLN A 186 -17.63 -7.21 1.78
CA GLN A 186 -18.33 -6.54 2.87
C GLN A 186 -17.42 -6.33 4.09
N ASN A 187 -16.54 -7.29 4.38
CA ASN A 187 -15.54 -7.16 5.45
C ASN A 187 -14.63 -5.93 5.31
N LEU A 188 -14.33 -5.49 4.07
CA LEU A 188 -13.59 -4.25 3.84
C LEU A 188 -14.50 -3.03 4.01
N VAL A 189 -15.73 -3.09 3.48
CA VAL A 189 -16.71 -2.01 3.62
C VAL A 189 -17.03 -1.74 5.09
N ASP A 190 -17.17 -2.77 5.90
CA ASP A 190 -17.41 -2.66 7.35
C ASP A 190 -16.22 -2.07 8.11
N ALA A 191 -15.00 -2.23 7.59
CA ALA A 191 -13.80 -1.70 8.21
C ALA A 191 -13.70 -0.16 8.14
N PHE A 192 -14.38 0.49 7.20
CA PHE A 192 -14.48 1.94 7.17
C PHE A 192 -15.34 2.42 8.36
N PRO A 193 -14.85 3.33 9.21
CA PRO A 193 -15.61 3.86 10.33
C PRO A 193 -16.73 4.80 9.87
N MET A 194 -17.50 5.33 10.81
CA MET A 194 -18.35 6.49 10.59
C MET A 194 -17.51 7.78 10.55
N ALA A 195 -18.08 8.86 10.04
CA ALA A 195 -17.40 10.15 9.91
C ALA A 195 -16.94 10.75 11.25
N ASN A 196 -17.55 10.33 12.37
CA ASN A 196 -17.09 10.66 13.72
C ASN A 196 -15.94 9.76 14.21
N GLY A 197 -15.37 8.92 13.34
CA GLY A 197 -14.21 8.11 13.62
C GLY A 197 -14.45 6.79 14.35
N TYR A 198 -15.66 6.53 14.88
CA TYR A 198 -16.01 5.27 15.56
C TYR A 198 -16.28 4.14 14.57
N PRO A 199 -15.85 2.90 14.86
CA PRO A 199 -16.23 1.72 14.08
C PRO A 199 -17.76 1.55 14.04
N ILE A 200 -18.31 1.02 12.95
CA ILE A 200 -19.77 0.82 12.79
C ILE A 200 -20.38 -0.08 13.87
N THR A 201 -19.58 -0.89 14.55
CA THR A 201 -19.99 -1.76 15.64
C THR A 201 -20.06 -1.06 17.00
N ASP A 202 -19.52 0.14 17.13
CA ASP A 202 -19.61 0.94 18.35
C ASP A 202 -20.98 1.63 18.42
N ALA A 203 -21.63 1.57 19.55
CA ALA A 203 -22.96 2.19 19.75
C ALA A 203 -22.95 3.73 19.54
N ARG A 204 -21.80 4.37 19.73
CA ARG A 204 -21.60 5.83 19.54
C ARG A 204 -21.39 6.23 18.09
N SER A 205 -21.19 5.25 17.22
CA SER A 205 -20.92 5.49 15.80
C SER A 205 -22.09 6.16 15.08
N GLY A 206 -23.32 5.91 15.53
CA GLY A 206 -24.53 6.36 14.84
C GLY A 206 -24.82 5.62 13.53
N TYR A 207 -24.23 4.44 13.33
CA TYR A 207 -24.42 3.63 12.13
C TYR A 207 -25.88 3.19 11.96
N ASP A 208 -26.45 3.42 10.76
CA ASP A 208 -27.77 2.94 10.38
C ASP A 208 -27.65 1.87 9.28
N SER A 209 -28.02 0.64 9.59
CA SER A 209 -27.99 -0.49 8.66
C SER A 209 -28.98 -0.36 7.50
N LYS A 210 -29.99 0.53 7.58
CA LYS A 210 -30.92 0.82 6.48
C LYS A 210 -30.29 1.79 5.46
N ASN A 211 -29.31 2.61 5.91
CA ASN A 211 -28.58 3.56 5.09
C ASN A 211 -27.06 3.32 5.25
N PRO A 212 -26.53 2.15 4.90
CA PRO A 212 -25.21 1.67 5.34
C PRO A 212 -24.04 2.49 4.79
N TYR A 213 -24.28 3.35 3.82
CA TYR A 213 -23.25 4.21 3.20
C TYR A 213 -23.33 5.66 3.63
N ALA A 214 -24.39 6.06 4.34
CA ALA A 214 -24.56 7.44 4.80
C ALA A 214 -23.67 7.73 6.02
N GLY A 215 -23.05 8.93 6.07
CA GLY A 215 -22.26 9.37 7.22
C GLY A 215 -21.00 8.56 7.51
N ARG A 216 -20.49 7.81 6.54
CA ARG A 216 -19.28 6.99 6.63
C ARG A 216 -18.02 7.82 6.41
N ASP A 217 -16.90 7.26 6.78
CA ASP A 217 -15.57 7.72 6.38
C ASP A 217 -15.57 8.11 4.88
N PRO A 218 -15.14 9.33 4.51
CA PRO A 218 -15.18 9.80 3.12
C PRO A 218 -14.43 8.91 2.14
N ARG A 219 -13.43 8.15 2.61
CA ARG A 219 -12.67 7.19 1.79
C ARG A 219 -13.53 6.06 1.25
N LEU A 220 -14.64 5.68 1.95
CA LEU A 220 -15.53 4.64 1.45
C LEU A 220 -16.03 4.98 0.04
N ALA A 221 -16.59 6.18 -0.16
CA ALA A 221 -17.10 6.62 -1.46
C ALA A 221 -16.00 6.89 -2.50
N LYS A 222 -14.77 7.20 -2.04
CA LYS A 222 -13.60 7.38 -2.91
C LYS A 222 -13.01 6.07 -3.40
N TYR A 223 -13.15 4.97 -2.63
CA TYR A 223 -12.43 3.72 -2.89
C TYR A 223 -13.32 2.57 -3.35
N ILE A 224 -14.63 2.65 -3.11
CA ILE A 224 -15.59 1.57 -3.36
C ILE A 224 -16.76 2.11 -4.18
N ILE A 225 -17.12 1.40 -5.25
CA ILE A 225 -18.40 1.56 -5.94
C ILE A 225 -19.40 0.63 -5.27
N TYR A 226 -20.46 1.21 -4.72
CA TYR A 226 -21.54 0.51 -4.03
C TYR A 226 -22.88 0.75 -4.73
N ASN A 227 -23.91 0.03 -4.33
CA ASN A 227 -25.24 0.17 -4.92
C ASN A 227 -25.79 1.60 -4.83
N GLY A 228 -26.22 2.16 -5.96
CA GLY A 228 -26.72 3.53 -6.07
C GLY A 228 -25.65 4.61 -6.29
N ALA A 229 -24.35 4.26 -6.29
CA ALA A 229 -23.29 5.20 -6.62
C ALA A 229 -23.41 5.69 -8.07
N LYS A 230 -23.00 6.96 -8.32
CA LYS A 230 -22.95 7.54 -9.67
C LYS A 230 -21.53 7.62 -10.14
N GLU A 231 -21.19 6.88 -11.20
CA GLU A 231 -19.80 6.65 -11.60
C GLU A 231 -19.60 6.75 -13.13
N GLY A 232 -18.33 6.88 -13.50
CA GLY A 232 -17.92 6.98 -14.90
C GLY A 232 -18.19 8.36 -15.53
N PRO A 233 -17.78 8.57 -16.80
CA PRO A 233 -17.81 9.91 -17.42
C PRO A 233 -19.22 10.47 -17.59
N GLN A 234 -20.26 9.65 -17.50
CA GLN A 234 -21.65 10.05 -17.64
C GLN A 234 -22.42 10.07 -16.31
N ASN A 235 -21.74 9.90 -15.17
CA ASN A 235 -22.35 9.78 -13.83
C ASN A 235 -23.49 8.75 -13.81
N LYS A 236 -23.27 7.58 -14.40
CA LYS A 236 -24.25 6.50 -14.46
C LYS A 236 -24.48 5.92 -13.07
N VAL A 237 -25.77 5.72 -12.71
CA VAL A 237 -26.12 5.02 -11.48
C VAL A 237 -25.77 3.54 -11.62
N ILE A 238 -25.00 3.02 -10.68
CA ILE A 238 -24.57 1.61 -10.63
C ILE A 238 -25.49 0.86 -9.65
N TYR A 239 -26.24 -0.12 -10.16
CA TYR A 239 -27.09 -0.98 -9.35
C TYR A 239 -26.47 -2.37 -9.25
N THR A 240 -26.04 -2.74 -8.02
CA THR A 240 -25.32 -4.00 -7.78
C THR A 240 -26.20 -5.16 -7.32
N GLY A 241 -27.51 -4.96 -7.20
CA GLY A 241 -28.43 -6.02 -6.85
C GLY A 241 -28.71 -6.98 -8.00
N SER A 242 -28.76 -8.28 -7.71
CA SER A 242 -28.97 -9.33 -8.73
C SER A 242 -30.30 -9.24 -9.47
N LYS A 243 -31.32 -8.63 -8.82
CA LYS A 243 -32.69 -8.48 -9.38
C LYS A 243 -33.03 -7.08 -9.82
N LEU A 244 -32.04 -6.16 -9.89
CA LEU A 244 -32.27 -4.76 -10.28
C LEU A 244 -32.19 -4.52 -11.78
N GLY A 245 -32.09 -5.58 -12.59
CA GLY A 245 -32.20 -5.51 -14.06
C GLY A 245 -30.99 -4.88 -14.76
N THR A 246 -29.83 -4.87 -14.12
CA THR A 246 -28.58 -4.36 -14.71
C THR A 246 -27.51 -5.44 -14.79
N ASP A 247 -26.57 -5.28 -15.72
CA ASP A 247 -25.40 -6.16 -15.85
C ASP A 247 -24.43 -6.03 -14.67
N ASP A 248 -24.57 -4.99 -13.84
CA ASP A 248 -23.70 -4.73 -12.70
C ASP A 248 -24.09 -5.53 -11.45
N GLY A 249 -25.24 -6.21 -11.48
CA GLY A 249 -25.77 -6.96 -10.34
C GLY A 249 -24.96 -8.19 -9.98
N VAL A 250 -25.02 -8.59 -8.69
CA VAL A 250 -24.33 -9.77 -8.17
C VAL A 250 -24.58 -11.01 -9.05
N ASN A 251 -23.52 -11.61 -9.57
CA ASN A 251 -23.55 -12.84 -10.37
C ASN A 251 -24.45 -12.81 -11.63
N VAL A 252 -24.83 -11.65 -12.14
CA VAL A 252 -25.66 -11.54 -13.35
C VAL A 252 -24.90 -11.97 -14.60
N LYS A 253 -23.61 -11.59 -14.69
CA LYS A 253 -22.69 -11.98 -15.76
C LYS A 253 -21.36 -12.44 -15.20
N GLU A 254 -20.51 -13.00 -16.05
CA GLU A 254 -19.14 -13.38 -15.67
C GLU A 254 -18.33 -12.20 -15.16
N THR A 255 -18.53 -11.03 -15.76
CA THR A 255 -17.85 -9.77 -15.42
C THR A 255 -18.54 -8.98 -14.29
N SER A 256 -19.68 -9.46 -13.77
CA SER A 256 -20.39 -8.82 -12.67
C SER A 256 -19.76 -9.13 -11.33
N THR A 257 -19.98 -8.24 -10.36
CA THR A 257 -19.51 -8.43 -8.98
C THR A 257 -19.99 -9.73 -8.35
N ARG A 258 -19.17 -10.31 -7.49
CA ARG A 258 -19.51 -11.44 -6.61
C ARG A 258 -19.94 -11.00 -5.22
N THR A 259 -19.65 -9.76 -4.87
CA THR A 259 -19.79 -9.24 -3.49
C THR A 259 -20.80 -8.11 -3.35
N GLY A 260 -21.33 -7.58 -4.45
CA GLY A 260 -22.16 -6.37 -4.47
C GLY A 260 -21.39 -5.07 -4.48
N TYR A 261 -20.07 -5.12 -4.70
CA TYR A 261 -19.17 -3.97 -4.76
C TYR A 261 -18.20 -4.08 -5.92
N TYR A 262 -17.71 -2.92 -6.40
CA TYR A 262 -16.60 -2.83 -7.34
C TYR A 262 -15.51 -1.92 -6.76
N MET A 263 -14.27 -2.15 -7.15
CA MET A 263 -13.16 -1.27 -6.82
C MET A 263 -13.34 0.08 -7.52
N LYS A 264 -13.05 1.18 -6.79
CA LYS A 264 -12.98 2.54 -7.35
C LYS A 264 -11.60 3.15 -7.18
N LYS A 265 -10.94 2.88 -6.05
CA LYS A 265 -9.57 3.37 -5.83
C LYS A 265 -8.69 3.00 -7.02
N ARG A 266 -7.83 3.91 -7.45
CA ARG A 266 -6.96 3.80 -8.64
C ARG A 266 -7.67 3.97 -9.98
N LEU A 267 -9.00 4.06 -10.02
CA LEU A 267 -9.73 4.31 -11.26
C LEU A 267 -10.02 5.80 -11.43
N ASN A 268 -9.86 6.31 -12.64
CA ASN A 268 -10.25 7.67 -12.99
C ASN A 268 -11.62 7.66 -13.66
N MET A 269 -12.61 8.27 -13.03
CA MET A 269 -14.00 8.25 -13.49
C MET A 269 -14.24 9.05 -14.77
N ASN A 270 -13.24 9.75 -15.31
CA ASN A 270 -13.29 10.41 -16.60
C ASN A 270 -12.88 9.49 -17.77
N VAL A 271 -12.33 8.31 -17.47
CA VAL A 271 -11.96 7.33 -18.51
C VAL A 271 -13.21 6.74 -19.15
N ASN A 272 -13.24 6.72 -20.49
CA ASN A 272 -14.32 6.12 -21.26
C ASN A 272 -13.86 4.79 -21.88
N CYS A 273 -14.41 3.67 -21.40
CA CYS A 273 -14.11 2.34 -21.88
C CYS A 273 -15.06 1.86 -23.00
N ASN A 274 -16.00 2.70 -23.48
CA ASN A 274 -16.87 2.33 -24.60
C ASN A 274 -16.03 2.06 -25.86
N PRO A 275 -16.11 0.87 -26.47
CA PRO A 275 -15.28 0.49 -27.62
C PRO A 275 -15.38 1.44 -28.82
N THR A 276 -16.52 2.15 -28.98
CA THR A 276 -16.75 3.08 -30.10
C THR A 276 -16.21 4.49 -29.85
N SER A 277 -15.89 4.84 -28.58
CA SER A 277 -15.48 6.21 -28.23
C SER A 277 -14.46 6.19 -27.07
N LYS A 278 -13.59 5.21 -27.05
CA LYS A 278 -12.62 4.97 -25.98
C LYS A 278 -11.67 6.15 -25.80
N SER A 279 -11.46 6.55 -24.54
CA SER A 279 -10.46 7.53 -24.14
C SER A 279 -9.86 7.17 -22.78
N GLY A 280 -8.55 7.32 -22.65
CA GLY A 280 -7.81 7.12 -21.40
C GLY A 280 -7.33 8.43 -20.79
N VAL A 281 -6.53 8.30 -19.75
CA VAL A 281 -5.86 9.42 -19.07
C VAL A 281 -4.36 9.13 -18.92
N ASN A 282 -3.59 10.15 -18.61
CA ASN A 282 -2.20 9.94 -18.20
C ASN A 282 -2.18 9.35 -16.80
N ARG A 283 -1.40 8.28 -16.63
CA ARG A 283 -1.23 7.63 -15.32
C ARG A 283 0.15 7.05 -15.14
N TYR A 284 0.51 6.77 -13.90
CA TYR A 284 1.71 6.04 -13.52
C TYR A 284 1.36 4.97 -12.48
N ASN A 285 2.22 3.98 -12.33
CA ASN A 285 2.14 3.02 -11.23
C ASN A 285 3.11 3.44 -10.13
N PRO A 286 2.62 3.73 -8.91
CA PRO A 286 3.48 4.02 -7.77
C PRO A 286 4.18 2.74 -7.32
N ARG A 287 5.47 2.84 -6.98
CA ARG A 287 6.26 1.77 -6.37
C ARG A 287 6.43 1.97 -4.88
N ILE A 288 6.61 3.23 -4.47
CA ILE A 288 6.69 3.64 -3.07
C ILE A 288 6.02 5.00 -2.94
N ARG A 289 5.17 5.15 -1.94
CA ARG A 289 4.53 6.42 -1.59
C ARG A 289 4.72 6.75 -0.11
N TYR A 290 4.71 8.04 0.21
CA TYR A 290 4.98 8.51 1.57
C TYR A 290 4.02 7.93 2.60
N THR A 291 2.70 7.90 2.34
CA THR A 291 1.71 7.37 3.30
C THR A 291 2.02 5.95 3.77
N GLU A 292 2.60 5.10 2.92
CA GLU A 292 3.07 3.78 3.35
C GLU A 292 4.13 3.89 4.45
N ILE A 293 5.10 4.79 4.29
CA ILE A 293 6.20 4.94 5.25
C ILE A 293 5.71 5.58 6.56
N TYR A 294 4.78 6.53 6.48
CA TYR A 294 4.10 7.07 7.65
C TYR A 294 3.40 5.96 8.44
N LEU A 295 2.68 5.07 7.77
CA LEU A 295 2.04 3.92 8.42
C LEU A 295 3.03 2.89 8.95
N ASN A 296 4.20 2.71 8.29
CA ASN A 296 5.27 1.87 8.80
C ASN A 296 5.82 2.44 10.11
N TYR A 297 6.02 3.77 10.17
CA TYR A 297 6.44 4.44 11.39
C TYR A 297 5.40 4.29 12.51
N ALA A 298 4.13 4.60 12.24
CA ALA A 298 3.07 4.53 13.24
C ALA A 298 2.98 3.14 13.88
N GLU A 299 3.05 2.08 13.08
CA GLU A 299 3.03 0.71 13.59
C GLU A 299 4.26 0.42 14.43
N ALA A 300 5.46 0.70 13.91
CA ALA A 300 6.70 0.40 14.59
C ALA A 300 6.88 1.22 15.88
N ALA A 301 6.52 2.50 15.87
CA ALA A 301 6.59 3.39 17.03
C ALA A 301 5.62 2.96 18.14
N ASN A 302 4.36 2.60 17.78
CA ASN A 302 3.42 2.06 18.75
C ASN A 302 3.96 0.78 19.40
N GLU A 303 4.57 -0.10 18.62
CA GLU A 303 5.12 -1.36 19.13
C GLU A 303 6.40 -1.15 19.97
N ALA A 304 7.23 -0.16 19.63
CA ALA A 304 8.44 0.15 20.36
C ALA A 304 8.16 0.91 21.67
N TRP A 305 7.35 1.99 21.58
CA TRP A 305 7.27 3.02 22.62
C TRP A 305 5.85 3.28 23.13
N GLY A 306 4.86 2.63 22.54
CA GLY A 306 3.44 2.89 22.82
C GLY A 306 2.85 4.05 22.01
N PRO A 307 1.54 4.32 22.14
CA PRO A 307 0.80 5.23 21.26
C PRO A 307 1.36 6.65 21.20
N GLN A 308 1.81 7.20 22.32
CA GLN A 308 2.31 8.56 22.47
C GLN A 308 3.84 8.63 22.68
N GLY A 309 4.50 7.46 22.74
CA GLY A 309 5.96 7.40 22.80
C GLY A 309 6.56 7.71 21.42
N ASN A 310 7.66 8.43 21.42
CA ASN A 310 8.30 8.94 20.20
C ASN A 310 9.80 8.62 20.09
N GLY A 311 10.38 7.88 21.05
CA GLY A 311 11.81 7.64 21.08
C GLY A 311 12.61 8.96 21.13
N THR A 312 13.38 9.23 20.07
CA THR A 312 14.13 10.48 19.90
C THR A 312 13.50 11.45 18.87
N HIS A 313 12.33 11.12 18.35
CA HIS A 313 11.65 11.90 17.31
C HIS A 313 10.68 12.94 17.93
N SER A 314 10.24 13.90 17.13
CA SER A 314 9.33 14.97 17.58
C SER A 314 7.84 14.61 17.47
N TYR A 315 7.52 13.40 17.00
CA TYR A 315 6.14 12.92 16.75
C TYR A 315 6.02 11.44 17.16
N SER A 316 4.83 11.05 17.52
CA SER A 316 4.45 9.71 17.98
C SER A 316 3.62 8.96 16.93
N ALA A 317 3.28 7.70 17.22
CA ALA A 317 2.31 6.93 16.43
C ALA A 317 0.94 7.65 16.38
N TYR A 318 0.52 8.24 17.50
CA TYR A 318 -0.71 9.02 17.61
C TYR A 318 -0.71 10.19 16.61
N ASP A 319 0.37 10.98 16.56
CA ASP A 319 0.45 12.16 15.68
C ASP A 319 0.36 11.78 14.21
N ILE A 320 1.00 10.69 13.81
CA ILE A 320 0.93 10.19 12.44
C ILE A 320 -0.48 9.72 12.08
N ILE A 321 -1.13 8.94 12.95
CA ILE A 321 -2.49 8.45 12.68
C ILE A 321 -3.49 9.59 12.68
N LYS A 322 -3.32 10.58 13.55
CA LYS A 322 -4.11 11.81 13.55
C LYS A 322 -4.00 12.53 12.20
N ALA A 323 -2.77 12.76 11.70
CA ALA A 323 -2.56 13.43 10.42
C ALA A 323 -3.23 12.67 9.26
N ILE A 324 -3.11 11.34 9.19
CA ILE A 324 -3.74 10.52 8.16
C ILE A 324 -5.27 10.59 8.25
N ARG A 325 -5.83 10.47 9.45
CA ARG A 325 -7.28 10.54 9.67
C ARG A 325 -7.83 11.92 9.34
N HIS A 326 -7.16 12.99 9.74
CA HIS A 326 -7.56 14.37 9.41
C HIS A 326 -7.53 14.62 7.90
N ARG A 327 -6.50 14.16 7.19
CA ARG A 327 -6.45 14.20 5.71
C ARG A 327 -7.66 13.49 5.09
N ALA A 328 -8.06 12.35 5.64
CA ALA A 328 -9.23 11.60 5.18
C ALA A 328 -10.58 12.30 5.47
N GLY A 329 -10.58 13.34 6.31
CA GLY A 329 -11.77 14.07 6.74
C GLY A 329 -12.36 13.60 8.07
N LEU A 330 -11.65 12.73 8.81
CA LEU A 330 -12.02 12.30 10.16
C LEU A 330 -11.36 13.23 11.19
N THR A 331 -12.01 14.36 11.50
CA THR A 331 -11.45 15.41 12.35
C THR A 331 -11.88 15.32 13.82
N ASP A 332 -12.79 14.40 14.16
CA ASP A 332 -13.13 14.08 15.55
C ASP A 332 -12.12 13.05 16.07
N ASP A 333 -11.29 13.46 17.01
CA ASP A 333 -10.23 12.64 17.58
C ASP A 333 -10.70 11.76 18.76
N SER A 334 -11.98 11.84 19.19
CA SER A 334 -12.47 11.16 20.39
C SER A 334 -12.15 9.67 20.40
N TYR A 335 -12.37 8.96 19.28
CA TYR A 335 -12.03 7.54 19.18
C TYR A 335 -10.52 7.29 19.14
N LEU A 336 -9.76 8.16 18.48
CA LEU A 336 -8.30 8.08 18.47
C LEU A 336 -7.71 8.27 19.88
N ASP A 337 -8.23 9.25 20.64
CA ASP A 337 -7.83 9.51 22.02
C ASP A 337 -8.08 8.29 22.94
N GLU A 338 -9.22 7.62 22.75
CA GLU A 338 -9.50 6.37 23.46
C GLU A 338 -8.54 5.23 23.08
N CYS A 339 -8.22 5.09 21.80
CA CYS A 339 -7.25 4.11 21.33
C CYS A 339 -5.85 4.38 21.88
N ALA A 340 -5.48 5.66 22.02
CA ALA A 340 -4.18 6.08 22.55
C ALA A 340 -3.97 5.75 24.04
N GLN A 341 -5.00 5.33 24.77
CA GLN A 341 -4.88 4.87 26.17
C GLN A 341 -4.33 3.42 26.25
N SER A 342 -4.24 2.70 25.16
CA SER A 342 -3.80 1.31 25.15
C SER A 342 -3.01 1.01 23.88
N LYS A 343 -1.82 0.43 24.06
CA LYS A 343 -0.97 -0.04 22.95
C LYS A 343 -1.71 -1.01 22.03
N ASP A 344 -2.51 -1.91 22.60
CA ASP A 344 -3.24 -2.92 21.83
C ASP A 344 -4.40 -2.30 21.04
N LYS A 345 -5.18 -1.39 21.64
CA LYS A 345 -6.22 -0.67 20.91
C LYS A 345 -5.64 0.22 19.80
N MET A 346 -4.53 0.87 20.08
CA MET A 346 -3.83 1.68 19.08
C MET A 346 -3.29 0.81 17.93
N ARG A 347 -2.77 -0.39 18.23
CA ARG A 347 -2.36 -1.37 17.21
C ARG A 347 -3.53 -1.74 16.30
N GLU A 348 -4.69 -2.06 16.87
CA GLU A 348 -5.89 -2.39 16.10
C GLU A 348 -6.31 -1.23 15.18
N LEU A 349 -6.29 0.00 15.69
CA LEU A 349 -6.57 1.20 14.89
C LEU A 349 -5.54 1.39 13.78
N ILE A 350 -4.25 1.29 14.07
CA ILE A 350 -3.18 1.41 13.06
C ILE A 350 -3.32 0.33 11.97
N HIS A 351 -3.57 -0.91 12.36
CA HIS A 351 -3.79 -2.01 11.40
C HIS A 351 -5.01 -1.75 10.51
N ASN A 352 -6.07 -1.15 11.07
CA ASN A 352 -7.24 -0.77 10.29
C ASN A 352 -6.95 0.43 9.36
N GLU A 353 -6.31 1.49 9.85
CA GLU A 353 -5.91 2.63 9.00
C GLU A 353 -5.01 2.17 7.85
N ARG A 354 -4.05 1.29 8.12
CA ARG A 354 -3.23 0.67 7.10
C ARG A 354 -4.06 -0.14 6.09
N ARG A 355 -5.05 -0.89 6.56
CA ARG A 355 -6.00 -1.64 5.70
C ARG A 355 -6.78 -0.71 4.77
N LEU A 356 -7.26 0.43 5.28
CA LEU A 356 -8.06 1.39 4.51
C LEU A 356 -7.19 2.18 3.52
N GLU A 357 -6.10 2.78 4.02
CA GLU A 357 -5.20 3.61 3.22
C GLU A 357 -4.48 2.86 2.11
N LEU A 358 -4.11 1.60 2.35
CA LEU A 358 -3.37 0.79 1.39
C LEU A 358 -4.23 -0.30 0.72
N CYS A 359 -5.57 -0.20 0.82
CA CYS A 359 -6.45 -1.15 0.10
C CYS A 359 -6.19 -1.09 -1.41
N PHE A 360 -6.25 -2.24 -2.06
CA PHE A 360 -5.98 -2.44 -3.50
C PHE A 360 -4.54 -2.12 -3.96
N GLU A 361 -3.61 -1.95 -3.01
CA GLU A 361 -2.19 -1.72 -3.28
C GLU A 361 -1.31 -2.93 -2.93
N SER A 362 -1.90 -4.11 -2.78
CA SER A 362 -1.26 -5.42 -2.53
C SER A 362 -0.63 -5.60 -1.14
N PHE A 363 -0.84 -4.67 -0.20
CA PHE A 363 -0.25 -4.77 1.14
C PHE A 363 -0.96 -5.77 2.06
N ARG A 364 -2.31 -5.84 2.02
CA ARG A 364 -3.10 -6.64 2.97
C ARG A 364 -2.69 -8.11 3.05
N PHE A 365 -2.34 -8.72 1.90
CA PHE A 365 -1.87 -10.10 1.85
C PHE A 365 -0.63 -10.34 2.72
N TRP A 366 0.33 -9.42 2.66
CA TRP A 366 1.58 -9.49 3.40
C TRP A 366 1.39 -9.06 4.86
N ASP A 367 0.59 -8.06 5.14
CA ASP A 367 0.28 -7.56 6.47
C ASP A 367 -0.35 -8.65 7.34
N LEU A 368 -1.39 -9.33 6.85
CA LEU A 368 -2.02 -10.44 7.56
C LEU A 368 -1.02 -11.55 7.92
N ARG A 369 -0.09 -11.85 7.02
CA ARG A 369 0.92 -12.90 7.23
C ARG A 369 1.97 -12.47 8.25
N ARG A 370 2.53 -11.27 8.10
CA ARG A 370 3.56 -10.80 9.03
C ARG A 370 3.04 -10.58 10.45
N TRP A 371 1.76 -10.20 10.59
CA TRP A 371 1.09 -10.09 11.89
C TRP A 371 0.69 -11.44 12.49
N LYS A 372 0.69 -12.52 11.71
CA LYS A 372 0.07 -13.82 12.05
C LYS A 372 -1.42 -13.68 12.37
N ASP A 373 -2.10 -12.84 11.62
CA ASP A 373 -3.53 -12.61 11.76
C ASP A 373 -4.34 -13.79 11.20
N ASN A 374 -5.62 -13.87 11.52
CA ASN A 374 -6.50 -14.92 11.03
C ASN A 374 -6.65 -14.86 9.51
N LEU A 375 -6.10 -15.86 8.81
CA LEU A 375 -6.21 -15.97 7.35
C LEU A 375 -7.52 -16.65 6.90
N ASN A 376 -8.30 -17.24 7.81
CA ASN A 376 -9.53 -17.99 7.52
C ASN A 376 -10.81 -17.14 7.57
N VAL A 377 -10.68 -15.81 7.48
CA VAL A 377 -11.83 -14.92 7.44
C VAL A 377 -12.62 -15.15 6.15
N THR A 378 -13.89 -15.59 6.28
CA THR A 378 -14.79 -15.76 5.14
C THR A 378 -15.08 -14.42 4.46
N ALA A 379 -14.93 -14.36 3.15
CA ALA A 379 -15.32 -13.20 2.36
C ALA A 379 -16.85 -13.08 2.31
N GLN A 380 -17.36 -11.90 2.60
CA GLN A 380 -18.79 -11.58 2.65
C GLN A 380 -19.12 -10.53 1.60
N GLY A 381 -20.41 -10.41 1.28
CA GLY A 381 -20.96 -9.45 0.35
C GLY A 381 -22.39 -9.07 0.71
N VAL A 382 -23.03 -8.34 -0.20
CA VAL A 382 -24.44 -7.96 -0.13
C VAL A 382 -25.12 -8.12 -1.49
N ASP A 383 -26.39 -8.49 -1.48
CA ASP A 383 -27.26 -8.47 -2.68
C ASP A 383 -28.40 -7.49 -2.44
N TRP A 384 -28.41 -6.38 -3.17
CA TRP A 384 -29.42 -5.33 -3.03
C TRP A 384 -30.72 -5.67 -3.72
N GLY A 385 -31.83 -5.51 -2.99
CA GLY A 385 -33.18 -5.38 -3.54
C GLY A 385 -33.50 -3.90 -3.83
N THR A 386 -34.79 -3.61 -4.04
CA THR A 386 -35.26 -2.24 -4.27
C THR A 386 -35.17 -1.34 -3.05
N GLU A 387 -35.40 -1.90 -1.85
CA GLU A 387 -35.49 -1.14 -0.59
C GLU A 387 -34.48 -1.58 0.47
N SER A 388 -33.96 -2.79 0.36
CA SER A 388 -33.07 -3.39 1.35
C SER A 388 -32.09 -4.35 0.69
N TYR A 389 -31.09 -4.79 1.43
CA TYR A 389 -30.13 -5.79 0.97
C TYR A 389 -30.21 -7.09 1.78
N THR A 390 -29.81 -8.17 1.12
CA THR A 390 -29.61 -9.47 1.75
C THR A 390 -28.11 -9.70 1.96
N PRO A 391 -27.62 -9.99 3.18
CA PRO A 391 -26.23 -10.33 3.40
C PRO A 391 -25.83 -11.62 2.67
N LEU A 392 -24.71 -11.60 1.97
CA LEU A 392 -24.03 -12.77 1.43
C LEU A 392 -22.94 -13.19 2.40
N THR A 393 -23.27 -14.11 3.33
CA THR A 393 -22.43 -14.48 4.47
C THR A 393 -21.21 -15.30 4.11
N ALA A 394 -21.18 -15.91 2.92
CA ALA A 394 -20.07 -16.75 2.44
C ALA A 394 -19.94 -16.67 0.92
N VAL A 395 -19.33 -15.59 0.42
CA VAL A 395 -18.98 -15.47 -1.00
C VAL A 395 -17.80 -16.38 -1.31
N GLU A 396 -16.81 -16.40 -0.42
CA GLU A 396 -15.63 -17.26 -0.51
C GLU A 396 -15.20 -17.71 0.89
N LYS A 397 -15.12 -19.02 1.10
CA LYS A 397 -14.49 -19.61 2.28
C LYS A 397 -13.00 -19.78 2.01
N ARG A 398 -12.19 -19.42 3.01
CA ARG A 398 -10.74 -19.60 2.96
C ARG A 398 -10.35 -20.79 3.80
N ASP A 399 -9.37 -21.54 3.34
CA ASP A 399 -8.81 -22.71 4.04
C ASP A 399 -7.29 -22.53 4.14
N TYR A 400 -6.86 -21.85 5.19
CA TYR A 400 -5.46 -21.65 5.50
C TYR A 400 -5.06 -22.45 6.74
N GLN A 401 -3.85 -23.04 6.66
CA GLN A 401 -3.20 -23.71 7.78
C GLN A 401 -2.04 -22.83 8.29
N ASP A 402 -1.61 -23.02 9.53
CA ASP A 402 -0.58 -22.19 10.19
C ASP A 402 0.73 -22.09 9.39
N TYR A 403 1.11 -23.15 8.68
CA TYR A 403 2.32 -23.11 7.85
C TYR A 403 2.20 -22.19 6.62
N MET A 404 0.98 -21.83 6.20
CA MET A 404 0.72 -21.00 5.03
C MET A 404 0.95 -19.50 5.25
N TYR A 405 1.37 -19.08 6.45
CA TYR A 405 1.95 -17.75 6.62
C TYR A 405 3.19 -17.53 5.75
N PHE A 406 3.92 -18.62 5.47
CA PHE A 406 5.05 -18.62 4.54
C PHE A 406 4.68 -19.37 3.26
N GLY A 407 5.00 -18.79 2.11
CA GLY A 407 4.74 -19.44 0.83
C GLY A 407 5.64 -20.69 0.61
N PRO A 408 5.23 -21.63 -0.25
CA PRO A 408 6.09 -22.75 -0.65
C PRO A 408 7.25 -22.26 -1.52
N ILE A 409 8.35 -22.98 -1.47
CA ILE A 409 9.38 -22.89 -2.52
C ILE A 409 8.83 -23.65 -3.73
N PRO A 410 8.93 -23.10 -4.96
CA PRO A 410 8.49 -23.82 -6.14
C PRO A 410 9.09 -25.22 -6.23
N GLN A 411 8.28 -26.24 -6.47
CA GLN A 411 8.71 -27.64 -6.51
C GLN A 411 9.82 -27.84 -7.56
N SER A 412 9.72 -27.14 -8.69
CA SER A 412 10.77 -27.17 -9.72
C SER A 412 12.17 -26.81 -9.19
N GLU A 413 12.24 -25.95 -8.19
CA GLU A 413 13.53 -25.54 -7.60
C GLU A 413 14.01 -26.54 -6.54
N THR A 414 13.13 -27.08 -5.72
CA THR A 414 13.50 -28.11 -4.73
C THR A 414 13.92 -29.40 -5.39
N LEU A 415 13.44 -29.74 -6.60
CA LEU A 415 13.87 -30.89 -7.38
C LEU A 415 15.26 -30.71 -8.02
N LYS A 416 15.65 -29.48 -8.36
CA LYS A 416 16.97 -29.17 -8.92
C LYS A 416 18.07 -29.19 -7.86
N TYR A 417 17.77 -28.79 -6.63
CA TYR A 417 18.77 -28.48 -5.60
C TYR A 417 18.43 -29.21 -4.30
N SER A 418 19.17 -30.28 -4.00
CA SER A 418 18.91 -31.13 -2.83
C SER A 418 19.07 -30.41 -1.48
N ASN A 419 19.89 -29.34 -1.44
CA ASN A 419 20.10 -28.52 -0.25
C ASN A 419 19.01 -27.45 -0.06
N LEU A 420 18.20 -27.19 -1.09
CA LEU A 420 17.08 -26.25 -1.01
C LEU A 420 15.86 -26.96 -0.38
N LYS A 421 15.81 -26.97 0.93
CA LYS A 421 14.71 -27.61 1.66
C LYS A 421 13.44 -26.79 1.60
N GLN A 422 12.30 -27.46 1.43
CA GLN A 422 10.96 -26.83 1.45
C GLN A 422 10.67 -26.18 2.81
N ASN A 423 9.81 -25.16 2.82
CA ASN A 423 9.30 -24.57 4.04
C ASN A 423 8.47 -25.59 4.83
N LYS A 424 8.60 -25.54 6.17
CA LYS A 424 7.90 -26.45 7.08
C LYS A 424 6.38 -26.46 6.79
N GLY A 425 5.81 -27.65 6.69
CA GLY A 425 4.39 -27.89 6.42
C GLY A 425 4.01 -28.03 4.94
N TRP A 426 4.84 -27.53 4.03
CA TRP A 426 4.68 -27.76 2.60
C TRP A 426 5.35 -29.09 2.18
N LYS A 427 4.73 -29.78 1.20
CA LYS A 427 5.24 -31.05 0.66
C LYS A 427 5.91 -30.85 -0.68
#